data_5c88b4e99da76030bfcb552dc920933e
#
_entry.id   5c88b4e99da76030bfcb552dc920933e
#
_cell.length_a   1.000
_cell.length_b   1.000
_cell.length_c   1.000
_cell.angle_alpha   90.00
_cell.angle_beta   90.00
_cell.angle_gamma   90.00
#
_symmetry.space_group_name_H-M   'P 1'
#
loop_
_entity.id
_entity.type
_entity.pdbx_description
1 polymer ?
#
loop_
_entity_poly.entity_id
_entity_poly.type
_entity_poly.pdbx_seq_one_letter_code
_entity_poly.pdbx_strand_id
1 'polypeptide(L)'
;MGLGAVAGLIAGLFGVGGGLVIVPVLLWAFTAQGFDPTHLTHLAVGTSLATIIVTSISAVHAHHQRGAVRWVLVQQLAAGLLIGAFAGAKLAKMLPAPTLQLIIGGFALWVSWRMFKGHTAQQQAECLPSLPAQVGASGVIGVASAIFGIGGGSLTVPYLSRYGVPMQQAVATSSACGLPIAVAGALGFALFGSTVSHLPAGAVGFVHVPAFIGISVASVLTAPWGARLAHRLPAATLKRLFSILLLVVGLVFIAKSQG
;
A
#
# COMPACT_ATOMS: atom_id res chain seq x y z
N MET A 1 7.48 5.12 19.37
CA MET A 1 8.72 5.04 18.58
C MET A 1 9.12 3.61 18.19
N GLY A 2 9.09 2.61 19.05
CA GLY A 2 9.44 1.23 18.72
C GLY A 2 8.61 0.59 17.59
N LEU A 3 7.29 0.84 17.56
CA LEU A 3 6.40 0.33 16.52
C LEU A 3 6.71 0.91 15.12
N GLY A 4 7.08 2.19 15.04
CA GLY A 4 7.48 2.82 13.79
C GLY A 4 8.78 2.23 13.23
N ALA A 5 9.74 1.88 14.09
CA ALA A 5 10.99 1.24 13.67
C ALA A 5 10.74 -0.17 13.12
N VAL A 6 9.87 -0.97 13.76
CA VAL A 6 9.48 -2.30 13.27
C VAL A 6 8.74 -2.17 11.94
N ALA A 7 7.77 -1.27 11.85
CA ALA A 7 7.03 -1.03 10.60
C ALA A 7 7.96 -0.58 9.46
N GLY A 8 8.90 0.32 9.73
CA GLY A 8 9.88 0.78 8.76
C GLY A 8 10.86 -0.30 8.31
N LEU A 9 11.33 -1.14 9.23
CA LEU A 9 12.20 -2.27 8.91
C LEU A 9 11.49 -3.29 8.03
N ILE A 10 10.25 -3.63 8.36
CA ILE A 10 9.39 -4.55 7.58
C ILE A 10 9.06 -3.92 6.21
N ALA A 11 8.75 -2.63 6.16
CA ALA A 11 8.50 -1.91 4.91
C ALA A 11 9.75 -1.92 4.00
N GLY A 12 10.93 -1.71 4.56
CA GLY A 12 12.21 -1.80 3.85
C GLY A 12 12.54 -3.22 3.38
N LEU A 13 12.24 -4.22 4.21
CA LEU A 13 12.49 -5.63 3.92
C LEU A 13 11.68 -6.14 2.73
N PHE A 14 10.43 -5.73 2.62
CA PHE A 14 9.53 -6.23 1.57
C PHE A 14 9.43 -5.34 0.33
N GLY A 15 9.97 -4.12 0.35
CA GLY A 15 10.08 -3.24 -0.83
C GLY A 15 8.78 -2.86 -1.55
N VAL A 16 7.63 -3.26 -1.02
CA VAL A 16 6.28 -3.11 -1.63
C VAL A 16 5.61 -1.81 -1.16
N GLY A 17 6.39 -0.73 -0.91
CA GLY A 17 5.83 0.52 -0.40
C GLY A 17 5.26 0.44 1.02
N GLY A 18 5.45 -0.67 1.72
CA GLY A 18 5.12 -0.85 3.14
C GLY A 18 3.63 -0.89 3.51
N GLY A 19 2.72 -0.46 2.66
CA GLY A 19 1.31 -0.25 3.00
C GLY A 19 0.59 -1.49 3.55
N LEU A 20 0.82 -2.67 2.96
CA LEU A 20 0.25 -3.93 3.43
C LEU A 20 0.65 -4.30 4.87
N VAL A 21 1.75 -3.73 5.35
CA VAL A 21 2.27 -3.95 6.71
C VAL A 21 1.93 -2.79 7.62
N ILE A 22 1.96 -1.55 7.10
CA ILE A 22 1.72 -0.34 7.89
C ILE A 22 0.27 -0.32 8.40
N VAL A 23 -0.72 -0.69 7.57
CA VAL A 23 -2.15 -0.67 7.97
C VAL A 23 -2.43 -1.55 9.19
N PRO A 24 -2.05 -2.86 9.21
CA PRO A 24 -2.27 -3.69 10.39
C PRO A 24 -1.48 -3.23 11.62
N VAL A 25 -0.25 -2.74 11.45
CA VAL A 25 0.56 -2.18 12.54
C VAL A 25 -0.10 -0.94 13.14
N LEU A 26 -0.61 -0.03 12.29
CA LEU A 26 -1.36 1.14 12.73
C LEU A 26 -2.65 0.75 13.43
N LEU A 27 -3.41 -0.22 12.87
CA LEU A 27 -4.64 -0.70 13.48
C LEU A 27 -4.38 -1.24 14.90
N TRP A 28 -3.33 -2.04 15.05
CA TRP A 28 -2.93 -2.56 16.36
C TRP A 28 -2.49 -1.42 17.31
N ALA A 29 -1.67 -0.49 16.82
CA ALA A 29 -1.16 0.63 17.62
C ALA A 29 -2.29 1.55 18.10
N PHE A 30 -3.25 1.85 17.23
CA PHE A 30 -4.40 2.70 17.56
C PHE A 30 -5.38 1.99 18.51
N THR A 31 -5.58 0.67 18.34
CA THR A 31 -6.35 -0.14 19.29
C THR A 31 -5.70 -0.11 20.69
N ALA A 32 -4.37 -0.29 20.76
CA ALA A 32 -3.63 -0.25 22.02
C ALA A 32 -3.65 1.14 22.69
N GLN A 33 -3.85 2.21 21.93
CA GLN A 33 -4.02 3.59 22.45
C GLN A 33 -5.46 3.90 22.85
N GLY A 34 -6.41 2.96 22.67
CA GLY A 34 -7.81 3.15 23.04
C GLY A 34 -8.59 4.09 22.11
N PHE A 35 -8.18 4.23 20.84
CA PHE A 35 -8.93 5.03 19.87
C PHE A 35 -10.27 4.38 19.55
N ASP A 36 -11.28 5.20 19.19
CA ASP A 36 -12.61 4.77 18.86
C ASP A 36 -12.60 3.73 17.71
N PRO A 37 -13.15 2.51 17.93
CA PRO A 37 -13.20 1.45 16.93
C PRO A 37 -13.90 1.86 15.63
N THR A 38 -14.86 2.78 15.70
CA THR A 38 -15.71 3.20 14.57
C THR A 38 -14.92 3.74 13.38
N HIS A 39 -13.83 4.47 13.64
CA HIS A 39 -13.02 5.11 12.60
C HIS A 39 -11.59 4.61 12.54
N LEU A 40 -11.23 3.64 13.36
CA LEU A 40 -9.88 3.16 13.56
C LEU A 40 -9.25 2.62 12.26
N THR A 41 -10.03 1.86 11.49
CA THR A 41 -9.58 1.30 10.20
C THR A 41 -9.34 2.40 9.16
N HIS A 42 -10.22 3.40 9.09
CA HIS A 42 -10.08 4.54 8.19
C HIS A 42 -8.84 5.37 8.51
N LEU A 43 -8.59 5.63 9.80
CA LEU A 43 -7.38 6.29 10.29
C LEU A 43 -6.11 5.51 9.92
N ALA A 44 -6.12 4.19 10.07
CA ALA A 44 -4.98 3.36 9.72
C ALA A 44 -4.68 3.39 8.22
N VAL A 45 -5.71 3.29 7.37
CA VAL A 45 -5.59 3.32 5.91
C VAL A 45 -5.11 4.71 5.44
N GLY A 46 -5.77 5.79 5.88
CA GLY A 46 -5.40 7.16 5.49
C GLY A 46 -3.97 7.53 5.93
N THR A 47 -3.59 7.18 7.17
CA THR A 47 -2.23 7.39 7.69
C THR A 47 -1.20 6.57 6.94
N SER A 48 -1.53 5.32 6.55
CA SER A 48 -0.67 4.48 5.73
C SER A 48 -0.40 5.14 4.37
N LEU A 49 -1.44 5.61 3.67
CA LEU A 49 -1.29 6.30 2.38
C LEU A 49 -0.42 7.55 2.51
N ALA A 50 -0.61 8.36 3.57
CA ALA A 50 0.26 9.51 3.83
C ALA A 50 1.72 9.08 3.99
N THR A 51 1.99 8.02 4.74
CA THR A 51 3.35 7.48 4.93
C THR A 51 3.96 6.98 3.62
N ILE A 52 3.14 6.40 2.75
CA ILE A 52 3.58 5.92 1.43
C ILE A 52 4.08 7.06 0.55
N ILE A 53 3.60 8.29 0.70
CA ILE A 53 4.13 9.45 -0.05
C ILE A 53 5.64 9.55 0.19
N VAL A 54 6.07 9.53 1.45
CA VAL A 54 7.48 9.67 1.83
C VAL A 54 8.30 8.46 1.36
N THR A 55 7.80 7.26 1.59
CA THR A 55 8.51 6.03 1.21
C THR A 55 8.57 5.83 -0.30
N SER A 56 7.54 6.24 -1.05
CA SER A 56 7.55 6.20 -2.52
C SER A 56 8.56 7.17 -3.12
N ILE A 57 8.70 8.38 -2.60
CA ILE A 57 9.72 9.34 -3.08
C ILE A 57 11.12 8.71 -2.99
N SER A 58 11.44 8.12 -1.84
CA SER A 58 12.73 7.45 -1.63
C SER A 58 12.93 6.26 -2.59
N ALA A 59 11.92 5.41 -2.74
CA ALA A 59 11.96 4.25 -3.63
C ALA A 59 12.10 4.66 -5.11
N VAL A 60 11.33 5.66 -5.55
CA VAL A 60 11.38 6.19 -6.92
C VAL A 60 12.76 6.75 -7.23
N HIS A 61 13.34 7.53 -6.31
CA HIS A 61 14.68 8.07 -6.48
C HIS A 61 15.72 6.96 -6.70
N ALA A 62 15.69 5.91 -5.87
CA ALA A 62 16.61 4.78 -5.99
C ALA A 62 16.43 3.97 -7.29
N HIS A 63 15.21 3.80 -7.76
CA HIS A 63 14.90 3.11 -9.02
C HIS A 63 15.21 3.97 -10.25
N HIS A 64 14.98 5.29 -10.15
CA HIS A 64 15.30 6.23 -11.21
C HIS A 64 16.81 6.31 -11.49
N GLN A 65 17.63 6.36 -10.44
CA GLN A 65 19.10 6.34 -10.59
C GLN A 65 19.62 5.09 -11.31
N ARG A 66 18.87 3.98 -11.24
CA ARG A 66 19.18 2.72 -11.95
C ARG A 66 18.60 2.65 -13.36
N GLY A 67 17.93 3.70 -13.84
CA GLY A 67 17.28 3.73 -15.15
C GLY A 67 16.11 2.74 -15.32
N ALA A 68 15.58 2.18 -14.21
CA ALA A 68 14.58 1.12 -14.28
C ALA A 68 13.14 1.62 -14.37
N VAL A 69 12.88 2.91 -14.12
CA VAL A 69 11.52 3.49 -14.14
C VAL A 69 11.11 3.85 -15.57
N ARG A 70 10.01 3.31 -16.03
CA ARG A 70 9.40 3.65 -17.33
C ARG A 70 8.41 4.81 -17.16
N TRP A 71 8.91 6.04 -17.24
CA TRP A 71 8.12 7.26 -17.02
C TRP A 71 6.93 7.41 -17.96
N VAL A 72 7.03 6.93 -19.20
CA VAL A 72 5.92 6.92 -20.15
C VAL A 72 4.73 6.13 -19.60
N LEU A 73 4.99 4.94 -19.04
CA LEU A 73 3.93 4.14 -18.42
C LEU A 73 3.36 4.80 -17.17
N VAL A 74 4.19 5.45 -16.36
CA VAL A 74 3.72 6.21 -15.18
C VAL A 74 2.75 7.30 -15.61
N GLN A 75 3.10 8.08 -16.65
CA GLN A 75 2.24 9.15 -17.16
C GLN A 75 0.91 8.61 -17.72
N GLN A 76 0.94 7.51 -18.47
CA GLN A 76 -0.25 6.87 -19.03
C GLN A 76 -1.21 6.35 -17.96
N LEU A 77 -0.68 5.83 -16.86
CA LEU A 77 -1.46 5.28 -15.76
C LEU A 77 -1.88 6.35 -14.73
N ALA A 78 -1.16 7.47 -14.63
CA ALA A 78 -1.29 8.45 -13.56
C ALA A 78 -2.71 9.00 -13.41
N ALA A 79 -3.37 9.35 -14.51
CA ALA A 79 -4.72 9.93 -14.48
C ALA A 79 -5.73 8.95 -13.86
N GLY A 80 -5.73 7.70 -14.31
CA GLY A 80 -6.60 6.66 -13.74
C GLY A 80 -6.28 6.39 -12.28
N LEU A 81 -4.99 6.30 -11.92
CA LEU A 81 -4.55 6.08 -10.55
C LEU A 81 -5.01 7.20 -9.60
N LEU A 82 -4.86 8.47 -10.00
CA LEU A 82 -5.28 9.63 -9.21
C LEU A 82 -6.79 9.64 -8.99
N ILE A 83 -7.56 9.56 -10.08
CA ILE A 83 -9.04 9.56 -10.03
C ILE A 83 -9.53 8.36 -9.23
N GLY A 84 -8.96 7.17 -9.51
CA GLY A 84 -9.32 5.94 -8.82
C GLY A 84 -9.01 5.99 -7.32
N ALA A 85 -7.83 6.46 -6.93
CA ALA A 85 -7.45 6.54 -5.52
C ALA A 85 -8.32 7.55 -4.75
N PHE A 86 -8.64 8.68 -5.34
CA PHE A 86 -9.52 9.66 -4.73
C PHE A 86 -10.95 9.11 -4.59
N ALA A 87 -11.48 8.46 -5.62
CA ALA A 87 -12.77 7.78 -5.57
C ALA A 87 -12.78 6.63 -4.55
N GLY A 88 -11.68 5.86 -4.47
CA GLY A 88 -11.50 4.79 -3.50
C GLY A 88 -11.53 5.29 -2.06
N ALA A 89 -10.92 6.44 -1.76
CA ALA A 89 -11.01 7.07 -0.45
C ALA A 89 -12.45 7.48 -0.09
N LYS A 90 -13.22 7.99 -1.08
CA LYS A 90 -14.64 8.31 -0.90
C LYS A 90 -15.47 7.04 -0.63
N LEU A 91 -15.24 5.99 -1.40
CA LEU A 91 -15.90 4.69 -1.20
C LEU A 91 -15.56 4.10 0.17
N ALA A 92 -14.29 4.14 0.58
CA ALA A 92 -13.87 3.65 1.89
C ALA A 92 -14.61 4.37 3.04
N LYS A 93 -14.79 5.70 2.95
CA LYS A 93 -15.57 6.47 3.95
C LYS A 93 -17.02 5.98 4.07
N MET A 94 -17.63 5.54 2.97
CA MET A 94 -19.02 5.07 2.96
C MET A 94 -19.19 3.67 3.56
N LEU A 95 -18.08 2.94 3.72
CA LEU A 95 -18.09 1.58 4.27
C LEU A 95 -17.95 1.62 5.79
N PRO A 96 -18.75 0.84 6.54
CA PRO A 96 -18.50 0.63 7.97
C PRO A 96 -17.13 -0.01 8.20
N ALA A 97 -16.49 0.29 9.35
CA ALA A 97 -15.17 -0.24 9.69
C ALA A 97 -15.08 -1.79 9.60
N PRO A 98 -16.08 -2.58 10.06
CA PRO A 98 -16.05 -4.03 9.91
C PRO A 98 -16.03 -4.49 8.44
N THR A 99 -16.82 -3.86 7.58
CA THR A 99 -16.85 -4.18 6.14
C THR A 99 -15.49 -3.86 5.49
N LEU A 100 -14.91 -2.71 5.82
CA LEU A 100 -13.59 -2.33 5.32
C LEU A 100 -12.51 -3.33 5.79
N GLN A 101 -12.58 -3.79 7.04
CA GLN A 101 -11.70 -4.83 7.59
C GLN A 101 -11.84 -6.16 6.84
N LEU A 102 -13.07 -6.60 6.56
CA LEU A 102 -13.32 -7.81 5.75
C LEU A 102 -12.71 -7.72 4.36
N ILE A 103 -12.87 -6.60 3.69
CA ILE A 103 -12.34 -6.37 2.35
C ILE A 103 -10.80 -6.40 2.37
N ILE A 104 -10.18 -5.71 3.34
CA ILE A 104 -8.71 -5.70 3.50
C ILE A 104 -8.20 -7.09 3.88
N GLY A 105 -8.85 -7.76 4.82
CA GLY A 105 -8.51 -9.10 5.26
C GLY A 105 -8.62 -10.13 4.13
N GLY A 106 -9.72 -10.12 3.40
CA GLY A 106 -9.93 -10.99 2.24
C GLY A 106 -8.88 -10.78 1.15
N PHE A 107 -8.53 -9.52 0.86
CA PHE A 107 -7.46 -9.21 -0.08
C PHE A 107 -6.09 -9.72 0.41
N ALA A 108 -5.77 -9.54 1.68
CA ALA A 108 -4.52 -10.02 2.27
C ALA A 108 -4.41 -11.56 2.17
N LEU A 109 -5.50 -12.28 2.44
CA LEU A 109 -5.56 -13.74 2.28
C LEU A 109 -5.41 -14.17 0.82
N TRP A 110 -6.06 -13.47 -0.11
CA TRP A 110 -5.94 -13.75 -1.53
C TRP A 110 -4.52 -13.54 -2.05
N VAL A 111 -3.85 -12.45 -1.64
CA VAL A 111 -2.44 -12.21 -2.00
C VAL A 111 -1.54 -13.27 -1.38
N SER A 112 -1.73 -13.61 -0.12
CA SER A 112 -1.00 -14.68 0.58
C SER A 112 -1.10 -15.99 -0.19
N TRP A 113 -2.32 -16.41 -0.53
CA TRP A 113 -2.57 -17.65 -1.27
C TRP A 113 -1.91 -17.65 -2.67
N ARG A 114 -2.00 -16.53 -3.42
CA ARG A 114 -1.31 -16.40 -4.72
C ARG A 114 0.20 -16.52 -4.58
N MET A 115 0.76 -15.93 -3.54
CA MET A 115 2.20 -16.01 -3.28
C MET A 115 2.64 -17.44 -2.95
N PHE A 116 1.83 -18.20 -2.20
CA PHE A 116 2.12 -19.62 -1.94
C PHE A 116 2.08 -20.46 -3.20
N LYS A 117 1.12 -20.25 -4.11
CA LYS A 117 0.98 -21.02 -5.37
C LYS A 117 2.08 -20.76 -6.41
N GLY A 118 2.87 -19.71 -6.25
CA GLY A 118 4.11 -19.54 -7.01
C GLY A 118 3.96 -19.38 -8.53
N HIS A 119 2.97 -18.63 -9.00
CA HIS A 119 2.86 -18.35 -10.44
C HIS A 119 4.05 -17.51 -10.90
N THR A 120 4.93 -18.14 -11.68
CA THR A 120 5.92 -17.44 -12.51
C THR A 120 5.15 -16.85 -13.70
N ALA A 121 5.17 -15.52 -13.80
CA ALA A 121 4.69 -14.89 -15.03
C ALA A 121 5.59 -15.38 -16.18
N GLN A 122 5.00 -16.09 -17.14
CA GLN A 122 5.70 -16.41 -18.39
C GLN A 122 6.08 -15.07 -19.05
N GLN A 123 7.32 -14.99 -19.51
CA GLN A 123 7.78 -13.87 -20.33
C GLN A 123 7.02 -13.91 -21.66
N GLN A 124 5.94 -13.17 -21.74
CA GLN A 124 5.25 -12.88 -22.98
C GLN A 124 5.90 -11.66 -23.64
N ALA A 125 5.80 -11.56 -24.98
CA ALA A 125 6.20 -10.35 -25.68
C ALA A 125 5.42 -9.15 -25.12
N GLU A 126 6.09 -7.99 -25.02
CA GLU A 126 5.45 -6.77 -24.49
C GLU A 126 4.33 -6.33 -25.44
N CYS A 127 3.10 -6.36 -24.96
CA CYS A 127 1.91 -5.94 -25.71
C CYS A 127 0.98 -5.17 -24.76
N LEU A 128 1.21 -3.87 -24.65
CA LEU A 128 0.41 -3.01 -23.79
C LEU A 128 -0.96 -2.74 -24.42
N PRO A 129 -2.04 -2.71 -23.62
CA PRO A 129 -3.36 -2.38 -24.12
C PRO A 129 -3.46 -0.92 -24.56
N SER A 130 -4.55 -0.57 -25.25
CA SER A 130 -4.82 0.82 -25.66
C SER A 130 -4.86 1.78 -24.46
N LEU A 131 -4.53 3.06 -24.69
CA LEU A 131 -4.52 4.07 -23.64
C LEU A 131 -5.82 4.13 -22.80
N PRO A 132 -7.03 4.10 -23.40
CA PRO A 132 -8.27 4.08 -22.62
C PRO A 132 -8.37 2.86 -21.70
N ALA A 133 -7.95 1.69 -22.17
CA ALA A 133 -7.95 0.47 -21.37
C ALA A 133 -6.93 0.55 -20.22
N GLN A 134 -5.76 1.18 -20.46
CA GLN A 134 -4.77 1.42 -19.40
C GLN A 134 -5.33 2.36 -18.32
N VAL A 135 -5.98 3.46 -18.72
CA VAL A 135 -6.60 4.42 -17.80
C VAL A 135 -7.73 3.75 -17.00
N GLY A 136 -8.57 2.96 -17.64
CA GLY A 136 -9.62 2.19 -16.96
C GLY A 136 -9.05 1.20 -15.94
N ALA A 137 -8.06 0.40 -16.34
CA ALA A 137 -7.41 -0.55 -15.45
C ALA A 137 -6.69 0.14 -14.28
N SER A 138 -5.98 1.25 -14.55
CA SER A 138 -5.32 2.02 -13.51
C SER A 138 -6.32 2.69 -12.57
N GLY A 139 -7.49 3.09 -13.04
CA GLY A 139 -8.59 3.56 -12.20
C GLY A 139 -9.02 2.50 -11.18
N VAL A 140 -9.25 1.27 -11.61
CA VAL A 140 -9.58 0.14 -10.72
C VAL A 140 -8.45 -0.15 -9.74
N ILE A 141 -7.20 -0.12 -10.20
CA ILE A 141 -6.01 -0.29 -9.34
C ILE A 141 -5.96 0.83 -8.30
N GLY A 142 -6.23 2.08 -8.69
CA GLY A 142 -6.26 3.23 -7.78
C GLY A 142 -7.32 3.07 -6.69
N VAL A 143 -8.57 2.72 -7.06
CA VAL A 143 -9.66 2.46 -6.11
C VAL A 143 -9.27 1.38 -5.11
N ALA A 144 -8.84 0.23 -5.60
CA ALA A 144 -8.46 -0.89 -4.74
C ALA A 144 -7.28 -0.52 -3.82
N SER A 145 -6.25 0.13 -4.37
CA SER A 145 -5.07 0.55 -3.60
C SER A 145 -5.42 1.51 -2.48
N ALA A 146 -6.32 2.48 -2.71
CA ALA A 146 -6.77 3.41 -1.69
C ALA A 146 -7.59 2.71 -0.59
N ILE A 147 -8.49 1.80 -0.94
CA ILE A 147 -9.27 1.01 0.03
C ILE A 147 -8.35 0.16 0.91
N PHE A 148 -7.33 -0.46 0.32
CA PHE A 148 -6.40 -1.32 1.06
C PHE A 148 -5.29 -0.54 1.80
N GLY A 149 -5.13 0.75 1.55
CA GLY A 149 -4.05 1.56 2.13
C GLY A 149 -2.66 1.18 1.59
N ILE A 150 -2.56 0.76 0.34
CA ILE A 150 -1.31 0.28 -0.29
C ILE A 150 -0.90 1.18 -1.47
N GLY A 151 0.41 1.34 -1.65
CA GLY A 151 1.00 2.18 -2.71
C GLY A 151 0.98 1.59 -4.12
N GLY A 152 0.02 0.74 -4.45
CA GLY A 152 -0.15 0.20 -5.80
C GLY A 152 0.82 -0.92 -6.20
N GLY A 153 1.94 -1.11 -5.49
CA GLY A 153 2.95 -2.12 -5.82
C GLY A 153 2.39 -3.53 -5.98
N SER A 154 1.48 -3.92 -5.11
CA SER A 154 0.86 -5.24 -5.12
C SER A 154 -0.07 -5.49 -6.32
N LEU A 155 -0.63 -4.44 -6.91
CA LEU A 155 -1.59 -4.53 -8.01
C LEU A 155 -0.97 -4.10 -9.35
N THR A 156 -0.15 -3.05 -9.36
CA THR A 156 0.47 -2.53 -10.59
C THR A 156 1.57 -3.46 -11.11
N VAL A 157 2.36 -4.10 -10.23
CA VAL A 157 3.39 -5.06 -10.67
C VAL A 157 2.78 -6.23 -11.45
N PRO A 158 1.79 -6.98 -10.92
CA PRO A 158 1.19 -8.06 -11.67
C PRO A 158 0.47 -7.58 -12.94
N TYR A 159 -0.10 -6.36 -12.93
CA TYR A 159 -0.69 -5.76 -14.13
C TYR A 159 0.36 -5.57 -15.23
N LEU A 160 1.45 -4.87 -14.95
CA LEU A 160 2.51 -4.60 -15.91
C LEU A 160 3.20 -5.90 -16.38
N SER A 161 3.48 -6.83 -15.46
CA SER A 161 4.09 -8.12 -15.80
C SER A 161 3.23 -8.99 -16.70
N ARG A 162 1.89 -8.90 -16.58
CA ARG A 162 0.95 -9.60 -17.46
C ARG A 162 1.09 -9.15 -18.92
N TYR A 163 1.44 -7.90 -19.15
CA TYR A 163 1.63 -7.33 -20.49
C TYR A 163 3.10 -7.36 -20.95
N GLY A 164 3.94 -8.20 -20.35
CA GLY A 164 5.29 -8.48 -20.81
C GLY A 164 6.34 -7.48 -20.34
N VAL A 165 5.99 -6.51 -19.47
CA VAL A 165 7.00 -5.60 -18.89
C VAL A 165 7.95 -6.39 -17.99
N PRO A 166 9.29 -6.31 -18.19
CA PRO A 166 10.26 -7.01 -17.37
C PRO A 166 10.06 -6.73 -15.88
N MET A 167 10.17 -7.75 -15.02
CA MET A 167 9.85 -7.67 -13.59
C MET A 167 10.55 -6.50 -12.89
N GLN A 168 11.82 -6.26 -13.17
CA GLN A 168 12.59 -5.16 -12.57
C GLN A 168 12.00 -3.79 -12.93
N GLN A 169 11.63 -3.60 -14.22
CA GLN A 169 10.98 -2.37 -14.68
C GLN A 169 9.55 -2.25 -14.17
N ALA A 170 8.81 -3.36 -14.07
CA ALA A 170 7.47 -3.39 -13.50
C ALA A 170 7.48 -2.95 -12.02
N VAL A 171 8.42 -3.44 -11.21
CA VAL A 171 8.59 -3.04 -9.81
C VAL A 171 8.98 -1.56 -9.69
N ALA A 172 9.95 -1.12 -10.48
CA ALA A 172 10.43 0.26 -10.47
C ALA A 172 9.32 1.25 -10.90
N THR A 173 8.61 0.93 -11.98
CA THR A 173 7.48 1.73 -12.50
C THR A 173 6.30 1.73 -11.53
N SER A 174 6.01 0.59 -10.91
CA SER A 174 4.97 0.47 -9.88
C SER A 174 5.27 1.32 -8.63
N SER A 175 6.54 1.42 -8.23
CA SER A 175 6.95 2.30 -7.14
C SER A 175 6.65 3.77 -7.47
N ALA A 176 6.86 4.19 -8.73
CA ALA A 176 6.51 5.52 -9.19
C ALA A 176 4.99 5.75 -9.28
N CYS A 177 4.23 4.73 -9.70
CA CYS A 177 2.76 4.75 -9.68
C CYS A 177 2.18 4.81 -8.26
N GLY A 178 2.94 4.37 -7.26
CA GLY A 178 2.55 4.47 -5.85
C GLY A 178 2.40 5.90 -5.36
N LEU A 179 3.17 6.84 -5.91
CA LEU A 179 3.12 8.25 -5.48
C LEU A 179 1.77 8.92 -5.81
N PRO A 180 1.26 8.92 -7.05
CA PRO A 180 -0.06 9.48 -7.35
C PRO A 180 -1.19 8.81 -6.55
N ILE A 181 -1.14 7.50 -6.34
CA ILE A 181 -2.11 6.78 -5.50
C ILE A 181 -2.06 7.30 -4.06
N ALA A 182 -0.87 7.39 -3.49
CA ALA A 182 -0.68 7.81 -2.11
C ALA A 182 -1.11 9.26 -1.88
N VAL A 183 -0.76 10.16 -2.80
CA VAL A 183 -1.15 11.58 -2.72
C VAL A 183 -2.67 11.73 -2.83
N ALA A 184 -3.29 11.18 -3.88
CA ALA A 184 -4.74 11.30 -4.08
C ALA A 184 -5.53 10.59 -2.98
N GLY A 185 -5.08 9.41 -2.55
CA GLY A 185 -5.71 8.67 -1.47
C GLY A 185 -5.59 9.39 -0.13
N ALA A 186 -4.39 9.83 0.27
CA ALA A 186 -4.19 10.55 1.52
C ALA A 186 -4.99 11.86 1.58
N LEU A 187 -4.99 12.63 0.47
CA LEU A 187 -5.83 13.83 0.35
C LEU A 187 -7.32 13.50 0.45
N GLY A 188 -7.77 12.43 -0.22
CA GLY A 188 -9.15 11.97 -0.13
C GLY A 188 -9.53 11.60 1.31
N PHE A 189 -8.72 10.80 2.01
CA PHE A 189 -8.96 10.44 3.41
C PHE A 189 -8.91 11.64 4.35
N ALA A 190 -8.01 12.61 4.13
CA ALA A 190 -7.98 13.84 4.89
C ALA A 190 -9.24 14.68 4.67
N LEU A 191 -9.64 14.91 3.41
CA LEU A 191 -10.80 15.73 3.06
C LEU A 191 -12.11 15.08 3.49
N PHE A 192 -12.32 13.80 3.16
CA PHE A 192 -13.58 13.12 3.50
C PHE A 192 -13.69 12.81 4.99
N GLY A 193 -12.57 12.67 5.72
CA GLY A 193 -12.54 12.50 7.15
C GLY A 193 -12.77 13.80 7.93
N SER A 194 -12.53 14.99 7.34
CA SER A 194 -12.69 16.27 8.03
C SER A 194 -14.14 16.57 8.49
N THR A 195 -15.10 15.89 7.90
CA THR A 195 -16.55 16.02 8.27
C THR A 195 -16.94 15.09 9.41
N VAL A 196 -16.03 14.27 9.94
CA VAL A 196 -16.28 13.31 11.02
C VAL A 196 -15.91 13.96 12.35
N SER A 197 -16.86 13.96 13.29
CA SER A 197 -16.65 14.39 14.66
C SER A 197 -15.95 13.29 15.49
N HIS A 198 -15.31 13.70 16.60
CA HIS A 198 -14.68 12.79 17.57
C HIS A 198 -13.46 11.99 17.05
N LEU A 199 -12.73 12.54 16.08
CA LEU A 199 -11.43 11.99 15.70
C LEU A 199 -10.39 12.26 16.81
N PRO A 200 -9.36 11.38 16.96
CA PRO A 200 -8.34 11.56 17.99
C PRO A 200 -7.52 12.83 17.76
N ALA A 201 -6.97 13.37 18.85
CA ALA A 201 -6.14 14.57 18.81
C ALA A 201 -4.95 14.39 17.87
N GLY A 202 -4.72 15.39 17.01
CA GLY A 202 -3.66 15.35 16.00
C GLY A 202 -4.05 14.64 14.71
N ALA A 203 -5.31 14.27 14.52
CA ALA A 203 -5.81 13.79 13.24
C ALA A 203 -6.27 14.96 12.34
N VAL A 204 -5.92 14.89 11.07
CA VAL A 204 -6.43 15.74 9.99
C VAL A 204 -7.30 14.85 9.10
N GLY A 205 -8.62 14.87 9.32
CA GLY A 205 -9.52 13.87 8.78
C GLY A 205 -9.05 12.47 9.20
N PHE A 206 -9.05 11.53 8.28
CA PHE A 206 -8.57 10.17 8.56
C PHE A 206 -7.04 9.99 8.45
N VAL A 207 -6.25 11.04 8.65
CA VAL A 207 -4.79 10.98 8.70
C VAL A 207 -4.30 11.40 10.08
N HIS A 208 -3.75 10.48 10.85
CA HIS A 208 -3.18 10.77 12.17
C HIS A 208 -1.74 11.26 12.02
N VAL A 209 -1.55 12.60 12.11
CA VAL A 209 -0.28 13.28 11.83
C VAL A 209 0.87 12.79 12.72
N PRO A 210 0.71 12.59 14.04
CA PRO A 210 1.80 12.08 14.87
C PRO A 210 2.30 10.69 14.45
N ALA A 211 1.37 9.79 14.06
CA ALA A 211 1.73 8.48 13.57
C ALA A 211 2.38 8.54 12.18
N PHE A 212 1.88 9.39 11.29
CA PHE A 212 2.48 9.67 9.98
C PHE A 212 3.94 10.11 10.12
N ILE A 213 4.22 11.12 10.96
CA ILE A 213 5.57 11.62 11.18
C ILE A 213 6.44 10.51 11.78
N GLY A 214 5.98 9.87 12.84
CA GLY A 214 6.74 8.83 13.55
C GLY A 214 7.12 7.64 12.65
N ILE A 215 6.18 7.17 11.81
CA ILE A 215 6.44 6.06 10.89
C ILE A 215 7.32 6.52 9.73
N SER A 216 7.09 7.72 9.18
CA SER A 216 7.90 8.26 8.07
C SER A 216 9.37 8.41 8.48
N VAL A 217 9.65 9.02 9.63
CA VAL A 217 11.02 9.16 10.16
C VAL A 217 11.63 7.77 10.41
N ALA A 218 10.91 6.91 11.09
CA ALA A 218 11.38 5.55 11.37
C ALA A 218 11.64 4.76 10.07
N SER A 219 10.74 4.86 9.07
CA SER A 219 10.90 4.18 7.78
C SER A 219 12.11 4.67 7.01
N VAL A 220 12.36 5.97 6.97
CA VAL A 220 13.56 6.53 6.31
C VAL A 220 14.84 6.03 6.98
N LEU A 221 14.86 5.96 8.30
CA LEU A 221 16.03 5.50 9.06
C LEU A 221 16.25 3.97 8.97
N THR A 222 15.17 3.19 8.97
CA THR A 222 15.27 1.72 9.05
C THR A 222 15.14 1.01 7.70
N ALA A 223 14.57 1.65 6.67
CA ALA A 223 14.46 1.06 5.33
C ALA A 223 15.78 0.57 4.73
N PRO A 224 16.93 1.27 4.88
CA PRO A 224 18.21 0.76 4.41
C PRO A 224 18.65 -0.55 5.08
N TRP A 225 18.32 -0.73 6.37
CA TRP A 225 18.61 -1.97 7.10
C TRP A 225 17.70 -3.11 6.67
N GLY A 226 16.42 -2.82 6.47
CA GLY A 226 15.45 -3.77 5.91
C GLY A 226 15.85 -4.24 4.50
N ALA A 227 16.26 -3.32 3.63
CA ALA A 227 16.74 -3.63 2.30
C ALA A 227 18.02 -4.50 2.33
N ARG A 228 18.98 -4.18 3.20
CA ARG A 228 20.20 -5.02 3.38
C ARG A 228 19.87 -6.44 3.83
N LEU A 229 18.89 -6.58 4.75
CA LEU A 229 18.44 -7.88 5.21
C LEU A 229 17.72 -8.66 4.11
N ALA A 230 16.89 -7.97 3.30
CA ALA A 230 16.21 -8.57 2.15
C ALA A 230 17.21 -9.15 1.12
N HIS A 231 18.31 -8.45 0.88
CA HIS A 231 19.37 -8.93 -0.04
C HIS A 231 20.16 -10.13 0.50
N ARG A 232 20.14 -10.38 1.81
CA ARG A 232 20.82 -11.54 2.44
C ARG A 232 19.93 -12.79 2.46
N LEU A 233 18.62 -12.63 2.31
CA LEU A 233 17.66 -13.74 2.35
C LEU A 233 17.39 -14.27 0.94
N PRO A 234 17.30 -15.61 0.77
CA PRO A 234 16.82 -16.20 -0.48
C PRO A 234 15.41 -15.68 -0.82
N ALA A 235 15.15 -15.38 -2.09
CA ALA A 235 13.87 -14.84 -2.56
C ALA A 235 12.68 -15.73 -2.14
N ALA A 236 12.87 -17.05 -2.11
CA ALA A 236 11.86 -18.01 -1.65
C ALA A 236 11.51 -17.84 -0.15
N THR A 237 12.52 -17.60 0.69
CA THR A 237 12.34 -17.36 2.13
C THR A 237 11.61 -16.04 2.36
N LEU A 238 12.02 -14.98 1.69
CA LEU A 238 11.39 -13.66 1.77
C LEU A 238 9.90 -13.74 1.36
N LYS A 239 9.63 -14.44 0.25
CA LYS A 239 8.27 -14.68 -0.23
C LYS A 239 7.43 -15.45 0.78
N ARG A 240 7.99 -16.50 1.39
CA ARG A 240 7.29 -17.30 2.41
C ARG A 240 6.98 -16.48 3.66
N LEU A 241 7.95 -15.71 4.18
CA LEU A 241 7.77 -14.84 5.34
C LEU A 241 6.67 -13.81 5.09
N PHE A 242 6.67 -13.18 3.91
CA PHE A 242 5.65 -12.22 3.54
C PHE A 242 4.26 -12.85 3.39
N SER A 243 4.18 -14.05 2.80
CA SER A 243 2.91 -14.78 2.70
C SER A 243 2.34 -15.13 4.07
N ILE A 244 3.19 -15.59 5.01
CA ILE A 244 2.77 -15.89 6.38
C ILE A 244 2.29 -14.62 7.09
N LEU A 245 3.03 -13.50 6.94
CA LEU A 245 2.61 -12.21 7.50
C LEU A 245 1.23 -11.81 6.99
N LEU A 246 1.01 -11.90 5.69
CA LEU A 246 -0.29 -11.56 5.08
C LEU A 246 -1.41 -12.51 5.51
N LEU A 247 -1.10 -13.80 5.71
CA LEU A 247 -2.04 -14.76 6.24
C LEU A 247 -2.50 -14.35 7.66
N VAL A 248 -1.55 -14.08 8.54
CA VAL A 248 -1.83 -13.65 9.93
C VAL A 248 -2.63 -12.34 9.93
N VAL A 249 -2.20 -11.35 9.15
CA VAL A 249 -2.90 -10.07 9.00
C VAL A 249 -4.32 -10.28 8.52
N GLY A 250 -4.53 -11.07 7.47
CA GLY A 250 -5.85 -11.34 6.92
C GLY A 250 -6.78 -11.99 7.93
N LEU A 251 -6.28 -12.99 8.68
CA LEU A 251 -7.06 -13.66 9.74
C LEU A 251 -7.43 -12.70 10.88
N VAL A 252 -6.49 -11.86 11.32
CA VAL A 252 -6.73 -10.86 12.38
C VAL A 252 -7.79 -9.85 11.95
N PHE A 253 -7.74 -9.37 10.69
CA PHE A 253 -8.75 -8.43 10.19
C PHE A 253 -10.14 -9.05 10.11
N ILE A 254 -10.24 -10.30 9.64
CA ILE A 254 -11.53 -11.02 9.59
C ILE A 254 -12.05 -11.30 11.00
N ALA A 255 -11.21 -11.72 11.93
CA ALA A 255 -11.62 -11.94 13.31
C ALA A 255 -12.14 -10.64 13.98
N LYS A 256 -11.46 -9.51 13.76
CA LYS A 256 -11.89 -8.20 14.30
C LYS A 256 -13.16 -7.64 13.64
N SER A 257 -13.49 -8.08 12.42
CA SER A 257 -14.71 -7.62 11.74
C SER A 257 -15.99 -8.28 12.27
N GLN A 258 -15.84 -9.36 13.07
CA GLN A 258 -16.97 -10.13 13.63
C GLN A 258 -17.27 -9.78 15.11
N GLY A 259 -16.44 -9.01 15.76
CA GLY A 259 -16.57 -8.56 17.15
C GLY A 259 -16.67 -7.04 17.22
#